data_5c99850998b7da5d3edbe924acd27f3b
#
_entry.id   5c99850998b7da5d3edbe924acd27f3b
#
_cell.length_a   1.000
_cell.length_b   1.000
_cell.length_c   1.000
_cell.angle_alpha   90.00
_cell.angle_beta   90.00
_cell.angle_gamma   90.00
#
_symmetry.space_group_name_H-M   'P 1'
#
loop_
_entity.id
_entity.type
_entity.pdbx_description
1 polymer ?
#
loop_
_entity_poly.entity_id
_entity_poly.type
_entity_poly.pdbx_seq_one_letter_code
_entity_poly.pdbx_strand_id
1 'polypeptide(L)'
;MNKVYSVEDFPLDEKTMMLHETLFHNANGYIGVRGTLEEGVPQEYNTMRGTYVNGFYDVIPMKQAESLCNLVEEKETMVNVADVQTMHLSFDGETFSLFSGEITNLIRTLDMEAGTTTRSMQWSSPHGHEVQIQFCRMASFTHKSVFTIACKVTSLNFDGELTVSSKHSGIVANYANPSDPRLAAEGRAYLRPQANILENGVSYLVTHTTKSNLELCTAVAHRFSKPGSSLVTYNADAHCYETSYTCRLHPGETLLIEKYTVIQDSIRSDNCLQDAQKEIESVYGKLDALYQQQREYLSEFWKCANMEIDEDDESNLAIAFNMYQLLQSCGSDGKCGIAAKGLSGEGYEGHYFWDTDIYILPFFVLTNPALARGLLNFRYSTLDAARENAKLVGHQRGALFPWRTIHGKECSGYFPSGTAQYHITGDIAYAAVKYYLATGDTEYLIKEGAEILIETARLWCDVGNWYDGKFMINDVTGPDEYTCIVNNNYYTNACAKYNLNWAVKAANILRKMDAFHALADKLALRDEELDEFQRAADAMYLPYNEKLGINPQDDSFRIRRASCRERV
;
A
#
# COMPACT_ATOMS: atom_id res chain seq x y z
N MET A 1 -17.38 -13.50 16.69
CA MET A 1 -17.53 -12.89 15.34
C MET A 1 -16.93 -13.80 14.30
N ASN A 2 -17.65 -14.13 13.22
CA ASN A 2 -17.09 -14.86 12.07
C ASN A 2 -16.21 -13.89 11.24
N LYS A 3 -14.93 -14.22 11.06
CA LYS A 3 -13.97 -13.43 10.28
C LYS A 3 -13.58 -14.13 8.97
N VAL A 4 -14.53 -14.88 8.41
CA VAL A 4 -14.34 -15.62 7.16
C VAL A 4 -15.32 -15.07 6.12
N TYR A 5 -14.79 -14.51 5.05
CA TYR A 5 -15.55 -14.08 3.87
C TYR A 5 -15.45 -15.15 2.79
N SER A 6 -16.59 -15.69 2.36
CA SER A 6 -16.65 -16.75 1.35
C SER A 6 -17.64 -16.42 0.25
N VAL A 7 -17.33 -16.87 -0.95
CA VAL A 7 -18.24 -16.90 -2.11
C VAL A 7 -18.25 -18.29 -2.70
N GLU A 8 -19.44 -18.78 -3.06
CA GLU A 8 -19.68 -20.12 -3.59
C GLU A 8 -20.34 -20.02 -4.96
N ASP A 9 -20.02 -20.95 -5.86
CA ASP A 9 -20.64 -21.12 -7.18
C ASP A 9 -20.86 -19.80 -7.95
N PHE A 10 -19.85 -18.91 -7.91
CA PHE A 10 -19.91 -17.58 -8.51
C PHE A 10 -19.77 -17.60 -10.03
N PRO A 11 -20.32 -16.60 -10.74
CA PRO A 11 -20.18 -16.46 -12.20
C PRO A 11 -18.70 -16.37 -12.61
N LEU A 12 -18.35 -17.05 -13.72
CA LEU A 12 -17.01 -17.02 -14.31
C LEU A 12 -16.91 -15.96 -15.42
N ASP A 13 -17.57 -14.80 -15.25
CA ASP A 13 -17.47 -13.67 -16.16
C ASP A 13 -16.30 -12.74 -15.79
N GLU A 14 -15.88 -11.93 -16.76
CA GLU A 14 -14.76 -10.98 -16.61
C GLU A 14 -14.92 -10.05 -15.41
N LYS A 15 -16.11 -9.49 -15.21
CA LYS A 15 -16.38 -8.54 -14.13
C LYS A 15 -16.20 -9.19 -12.76
N THR A 16 -16.73 -10.40 -12.59
CA THR A 16 -16.59 -11.17 -11.34
C THR A 16 -15.14 -11.55 -11.12
N MET A 17 -14.40 -11.97 -12.15
CA MET A 17 -12.98 -12.30 -12.02
C MET A 17 -12.16 -11.08 -11.58
N MET A 18 -12.33 -9.92 -12.21
CA MET A 18 -11.64 -8.69 -11.82
C MET A 18 -11.98 -8.22 -10.39
N LEU A 19 -13.24 -8.36 -9.97
CA LEU A 19 -13.66 -8.08 -8.59
C LEU A 19 -12.95 -9.01 -7.61
N HIS A 20 -12.92 -10.30 -7.89
CA HIS A 20 -12.28 -11.30 -7.05
C HIS A 20 -10.76 -11.12 -6.96
N GLU A 21 -10.11 -10.63 -8.01
CA GLU A 21 -8.68 -10.27 -7.95
C GLU A 21 -8.39 -9.25 -6.85
N THR A 22 -9.33 -8.32 -6.61
CA THR A 22 -9.22 -7.33 -5.55
C THR A 22 -9.63 -7.88 -4.19
N LEU A 23 -10.80 -8.54 -4.09
CA LEU A 23 -11.34 -9.00 -2.80
C LEU A 23 -10.46 -10.08 -2.14
N PHE A 24 -9.82 -10.93 -2.94
CA PHE A 24 -8.99 -12.04 -2.47
C PHE A 24 -7.48 -11.81 -2.69
N HIS A 25 -7.03 -10.55 -2.72
CA HIS A 25 -5.59 -10.28 -2.71
C HIS A 25 -4.98 -10.63 -1.35
N ASN A 26 -3.69 -10.90 -1.35
CA ASN A 26 -2.91 -11.13 -0.14
C ASN A 26 -1.85 -10.04 0.00
N ALA A 27 -1.79 -9.39 1.14
CA ALA A 27 -0.76 -8.41 1.43
C ALA A 27 -0.38 -8.43 2.93
N ASN A 28 0.70 -7.75 3.29
CA ASN A 28 1.21 -7.71 4.67
C ASN A 28 1.85 -6.35 5.04
N GLY A 29 1.54 -5.31 4.23
CA GLY A 29 2.11 -3.98 4.38
C GLY A 29 3.47 -3.80 3.72
N TYR A 30 4.15 -4.88 3.31
CA TYR A 30 5.39 -4.85 2.54
C TYR A 30 5.16 -5.34 1.10
N ILE A 31 4.64 -6.54 0.92
CA ILE A 31 4.27 -7.09 -0.39
C ILE A 31 2.76 -7.17 -0.52
N GLY A 32 2.29 -7.05 -1.76
CA GLY A 32 0.90 -7.28 -2.13
C GLY A 32 0.83 -8.10 -3.42
N VAL A 33 0.01 -9.14 -3.41
CA VAL A 33 -0.18 -10.05 -4.53
C VAL A 33 -1.67 -10.13 -4.85
N ARG A 34 -2.06 -9.74 -6.06
CA ARG A 34 -3.46 -9.77 -6.47
C ARG A 34 -4.03 -11.19 -6.48
N GLY A 35 -5.32 -11.28 -6.20
CA GLY A 35 -6.03 -12.54 -6.13
C GLY A 35 -6.39 -13.13 -7.51
N THR A 36 -5.47 -13.13 -8.48
CA THR A 36 -5.69 -13.73 -9.81
C THR A 36 -5.72 -15.25 -9.73
N LEU A 37 -6.36 -15.90 -10.71
CA LEU A 37 -6.31 -17.36 -10.83
C LEU A 37 -4.88 -17.81 -11.20
N GLU A 38 -4.41 -18.89 -10.60
CA GLU A 38 -3.08 -19.44 -10.87
C GLU A 38 -2.95 -19.88 -12.34
N GLU A 39 -3.96 -20.57 -12.85
CA GLU A 39 -4.05 -21.04 -14.23
C GLU A 39 -4.34 -19.92 -15.25
N GLY A 40 -4.72 -18.73 -14.78
CA GLY A 40 -5.09 -17.61 -15.64
C GLY A 40 -6.57 -17.55 -15.98
N VAL A 41 -6.93 -16.56 -16.78
CA VAL A 41 -8.29 -16.32 -17.33
C VAL A 41 -8.24 -16.44 -18.87
N PRO A 42 -9.39 -16.55 -19.56
CA PRO A 42 -9.44 -16.48 -21.01
C PRO A 42 -8.71 -15.25 -21.57
N GLN A 43 -8.10 -15.38 -22.75
CA GLN A 43 -7.26 -14.31 -23.33
C GLN A 43 -8.03 -13.02 -23.60
N GLU A 44 -9.34 -13.12 -23.84
CA GLU A 44 -10.25 -11.99 -24.05
C GLU A 44 -10.63 -11.24 -22.78
N TYR A 45 -10.38 -11.82 -21.59
CA TYR A 45 -10.68 -11.17 -20.32
C TYR A 45 -9.55 -10.23 -19.90
N ASN A 46 -9.92 -9.06 -19.40
CA ASN A 46 -8.98 -8.21 -18.69
C ASN A 46 -8.59 -8.84 -17.35
N THR A 47 -7.33 -8.66 -16.96
CA THR A 47 -6.79 -9.09 -15.67
C THR A 47 -5.72 -8.11 -15.21
N MET A 48 -5.69 -7.82 -13.92
CA MET A 48 -4.65 -7.00 -13.31
C MET A 48 -3.64 -7.87 -12.57
N ARG A 49 -3.16 -8.95 -13.17
CA ARG A 49 -2.17 -9.82 -12.55
C ARG A 49 -0.96 -9.01 -12.07
N GLY A 50 -0.80 -8.87 -10.76
CA GLY A 50 0.20 -8.00 -10.17
C GLY A 50 0.77 -8.50 -8.86
N THR A 51 2.05 -8.18 -8.68
CA THR A 51 2.80 -8.31 -7.43
C THR A 51 3.48 -6.98 -7.17
N TYR A 52 3.30 -6.43 -5.98
CA TYR A 52 3.75 -5.08 -5.63
C TYR A 52 4.59 -5.11 -4.36
N VAL A 53 5.55 -4.19 -4.28
CA VAL A 53 6.32 -3.91 -3.08
C VAL A 53 6.01 -2.48 -2.63
N ASN A 54 5.55 -2.33 -1.39
CA ASN A 54 5.16 -1.03 -0.85
C ASN A 54 6.35 -0.08 -0.79
N GLY A 55 6.19 1.10 -1.39
CA GLY A 55 7.25 2.10 -1.49
C GLY A 55 8.26 1.86 -2.63
N PHE A 56 8.17 0.75 -3.37
CA PHE A 56 9.03 0.49 -4.52
C PHE A 56 8.43 1.13 -5.78
N TYR A 57 9.19 1.99 -6.44
CA TYR A 57 8.68 2.84 -7.51
C TYR A 57 9.68 3.02 -8.65
N ASP A 58 9.17 3.41 -9.81
CA ASP A 58 9.98 4.04 -10.86
C ASP A 58 9.50 5.47 -11.12
N VAL A 59 10.28 6.22 -11.87
CA VAL A 59 9.99 7.62 -12.21
C VAL A 59 9.56 7.71 -13.68
N ILE A 60 8.46 8.42 -13.92
CA ILE A 60 7.96 8.66 -15.26
C ILE A 60 7.81 10.16 -15.53
N PRO A 61 8.04 10.62 -16.76
CA PRO A 61 7.81 12.02 -17.10
C PRO A 61 6.33 12.36 -17.01
N MET A 62 6.02 13.52 -16.45
CA MET A 62 4.68 14.07 -16.42
C MET A 62 4.52 15.03 -17.59
N LYS A 63 3.61 14.68 -18.51
CA LYS A 63 3.31 15.54 -19.64
C LYS A 63 2.46 16.72 -19.17
N GLN A 64 3.02 17.92 -19.25
CA GLN A 64 2.34 19.18 -18.99
C GLN A 64 1.92 19.83 -20.32
N ALA A 65 0.85 20.63 -20.31
CA ALA A 65 0.44 21.39 -21.48
C ALA A 65 1.45 22.49 -21.83
N GLU A 66 2.05 23.10 -20.79
CA GLU A 66 3.11 24.08 -20.87
C GLU A 66 4.17 23.78 -19.81
N SER A 67 5.44 24.01 -20.12
CA SER A 67 6.53 23.92 -19.14
C SER A 67 6.63 25.25 -18.41
N LEU A 68 6.18 25.28 -17.17
CA LEU A 68 6.32 26.43 -16.27
C LEU A 68 7.39 26.12 -15.22
N CYS A 69 8.11 27.16 -14.83
CA CYS A 69 9.07 27.06 -13.73
C CYS A 69 8.36 26.54 -12.46
N ASN A 70 8.99 25.62 -11.77
CA ASN A 70 8.50 25.01 -10.52
C ASN A 70 7.26 24.12 -10.62
N LEU A 71 6.81 23.74 -11.81
CA LEU A 71 5.85 22.67 -11.99
C LEU A 71 6.53 21.29 -11.99
N VAL A 72 5.78 20.29 -11.54
CA VAL A 72 6.23 18.91 -11.48
C VAL A 72 6.43 18.35 -12.88
N GLU A 73 7.68 17.98 -13.24
CA GLU A 73 8.04 17.44 -14.56
C GLU A 73 8.08 15.91 -14.58
N GLU A 74 8.21 15.28 -13.42
CA GLU A 74 8.28 13.83 -13.23
C GLU A 74 7.39 13.41 -12.07
N LYS A 75 6.86 12.20 -12.13
CA LYS A 75 6.11 11.58 -11.02
C LYS A 75 6.61 10.16 -10.76
N GLU A 76 6.43 9.74 -9.53
CA GLU A 76 6.68 8.37 -9.09
C GLU A 76 5.51 7.48 -9.49
N THR A 77 5.77 6.20 -9.77
CA THR A 77 4.73 5.19 -10.03
C THR A 77 5.10 3.87 -9.39
N MET A 78 4.15 3.24 -8.72
CA MET A 78 4.29 1.86 -8.20
C MET A 78 4.55 0.90 -9.37
N VAL A 79 5.44 -0.07 -9.15
CA VAL A 79 5.87 -1.03 -10.16
C VAL A 79 5.26 -2.40 -9.89
N ASN A 80 4.69 -3.03 -10.93
CA ASN A 80 4.42 -4.47 -10.92
C ASN A 80 5.77 -5.19 -11.05
N VAL A 81 6.15 -5.98 -10.04
CA VAL A 81 7.55 -6.43 -9.90
C VAL A 81 7.81 -7.84 -10.42
N ALA A 82 6.81 -8.72 -10.44
CA ALA A 82 7.00 -10.09 -10.89
C ALA A 82 5.66 -10.81 -11.13
N ASP A 83 5.67 -11.85 -11.97
CA ASP A 83 4.64 -12.90 -11.89
C ASP A 83 5.22 -14.13 -11.19
N VAL A 84 4.78 -14.31 -9.96
CA VAL A 84 5.11 -15.46 -9.11
C VAL A 84 3.89 -16.34 -8.83
N GLN A 85 2.75 -16.02 -9.47
CA GLN A 85 1.47 -16.66 -9.21
C GLN A 85 1.18 -17.79 -10.20
N THR A 86 1.62 -17.66 -11.47
CA THR A 86 1.28 -18.60 -12.55
C THR A 86 1.67 -20.03 -12.20
N MET A 87 0.67 -20.92 -12.26
CA MET A 87 0.80 -22.36 -12.08
C MET A 87 -0.26 -23.09 -12.90
N HIS A 88 0.16 -23.99 -13.80
CA HIS A 88 -0.72 -24.81 -14.61
C HIS A 88 -0.62 -26.27 -14.17
N LEU A 89 -1.75 -26.96 -14.17
CA LEU A 89 -1.87 -28.39 -13.89
C LEU A 89 -2.35 -29.08 -15.16
N SER A 90 -1.73 -30.19 -15.55
CA SER A 90 -2.13 -30.99 -16.72
C SER A 90 -2.22 -32.45 -16.36
N PHE A 91 -3.33 -33.10 -16.73
CA PHE A 91 -3.68 -34.48 -16.43
C PHE A 91 -3.69 -35.28 -17.73
N ASP A 92 -2.69 -36.13 -17.96
CA ASP A 92 -2.46 -36.84 -19.26
C ASP A 92 -2.57 -35.89 -20.48
N GLY A 93 -2.02 -34.65 -20.34
CA GLY A 93 -2.04 -33.63 -21.39
C GLY A 93 -3.27 -32.71 -21.39
N GLU A 94 -4.32 -32.99 -20.60
CA GLU A 94 -5.45 -32.08 -20.42
C GLU A 94 -5.14 -31.01 -19.36
N THR A 95 -5.10 -29.76 -19.78
CA THR A 95 -4.80 -28.65 -18.86
C THR A 95 -6.06 -28.21 -18.10
N PHE A 96 -5.93 -28.15 -16.79
CA PHE A 96 -6.96 -27.61 -15.90
C PHE A 96 -7.20 -26.13 -16.19
N SER A 97 -8.49 -25.76 -16.24
CA SER A 97 -8.97 -24.39 -16.26
C SER A 97 -10.37 -24.33 -15.67
N LEU A 98 -10.71 -23.25 -14.93
CA LEU A 98 -12.09 -23.01 -14.53
C LEU A 98 -13.06 -22.82 -15.71
N PHE A 99 -12.54 -22.55 -16.90
CA PHE A 99 -13.30 -22.26 -18.11
C PHE A 99 -13.43 -23.48 -19.05
N SER A 100 -12.99 -24.67 -18.61
CA SER A 100 -13.07 -25.92 -19.40
C SER A 100 -13.45 -27.09 -18.51
N GLY A 101 -14.21 -28.07 -19.07
CA GLY A 101 -14.75 -29.17 -18.30
C GLY A 101 -15.94 -28.76 -17.43
N GLU A 102 -16.23 -29.55 -16.39
CA GLU A 102 -17.30 -29.28 -15.42
C GLU A 102 -16.69 -28.94 -14.07
N ILE A 103 -17.15 -27.85 -13.47
CA ILE A 103 -16.70 -27.38 -12.14
C ILE A 103 -17.87 -27.55 -11.15
N THR A 104 -17.59 -28.19 -10.02
CA THR A 104 -18.53 -28.29 -8.89
C THR A 104 -17.85 -27.96 -7.58
N ASN A 105 -18.63 -27.58 -6.58
CA ASN A 105 -18.14 -27.20 -5.23
C ASN A 105 -17.08 -26.07 -5.29
N LEU A 106 -17.30 -25.09 -6.17
CA LEU A 106 -16.40 -23.96 -6.30
C LEU A 106 -16.60 -22.98 -5.14
N ILE A 107 -15.60 -22.89 -4.29
CA ILE A 107 -15.61 -22.00 -3.12
C ILE A 107 -14.33 -21.18 -3.12
N ARG A 108 -14.47 -19.89 -2.85
CA ARG A 108 -13.35 -18.98 -2.62
C ARG A 108 -13.52 -18.28 -1.28
N THR A 109 -12.48 -18.32 -0.44
CA THR A 109 -12.55 -17.86 0.95
C THR A 109 -11.36 -16.96 1.29
N LEU A 110 -11.63 -15.89 2.03
CA LEU A 110 -10.65 -15.11 2.78
C LEU A 110 -10.87 -15.38 4.27
N ASP A 111 -9.91 -16.04 4.91
CA ASP A 111 -9.87 -16.25 6.36
C ASP A 111 -8.97 -15.17 6.99
N MET A 112 -9.59 -14.20 7.65
CA MET A 112 -8.91 -13.05 8.25
C MET A 112 -8.30 -13.36 9.63
N GLU A 113 -8.57 -14.53 10.21
CA GLU A 113 -7.89 -15.02 11.42
C GLU A 113 -6.64 -15.82 11.06
N ALA A 114 -6.67 -16.54 9.95
CA ALA A 114 -5.52 -17.26 9.42
C ALA A 114 -4.64 -16.38 8.50
N GLY A 115 -5.19 -15.28 7.96
CA GLY A 115 -4.51 -14.43 6.99
C GLY A 115 -4.25 -15.15 5.66
N THR A 116 -5.17 -16.00 5.24
CA THR A 116 -5.05 -16.82 4.05
C THR A 116 -6.23 -16.63 3.11
N THR A 117 -5.98 -16.77 1.81
CA THR A 117 -7.05 -16.96 0.83
C THR A 117 -7.00 -18.37 0.28
N THR A 118 -8.18 -19.01 0.17
CA THR A 118 -8.31 -20.35 -0.40
C THR A 118 -9.26 -20.34 -1.59
N ARG A 119 -9.02 -21.23 -2.52
CA ARG A 119 -9.93 -21.56 -3.61
C ARG A 119 -9.95 -23.08 -3.76
N SER A 120 -11.14 -23.69 -3.64
CA SER A 120 -11.34 -25.13 -3.78
C SER A 120 -12.43 -25.44 -4.78
N MET A 121 -12.28 -26.55 -5.52
CA MET A 121 -13.23 -27.04 -6.49
C MET A 121 -13.02 -28.51 -6.77
N GLN A 122 -14.04 -29.15 -7.34
CA GLN A 122 -13.91 -30.38 -8.08
C GLN A 122 -13.96 -30.06 -9.56
N TRP A 123 -13.06 -30.65 -10.32
CA TRP A 123 -12.99 -30.50 -11.77
C TRP A 123 -13.12 -31.86 -12.43
N SER A 124 -14.09 -31.94 -13.35
CA SER A 124 -14.24 -33.07 -14.29
C SER A 124 -13.77 -32.61 -15.67
N SER A 125 -12.70 -33.21 -16.15
CA SER A 125 -12.10 -32.85 -17.45
C SER A 125 -13.03 -33.26 -18.59
N PRO A 126 -12.88 -32.72 -19.81
CA PRO A 126 -13.61 -33.16 -20.99
C PRO A 126 -13.49 -34.65 -21.28
N HIS A 127 -12.42 -35.33 -20.89
CA HIS A 127 -12.25 -36.78 -21.04
C HIS A 127 -12.65 -37.58 -19.79
N GLY A 128 -13.23 -36.94 -18.78
CA GLY A 128 -13.81 -37.60 -17.60
C GLY A 128 -12.80 -37.86 -16.48
N HIS A 129 -11.65 -37.20 -16.46
CA HIS A 129 -10.77 -37.20 -15.28
C HIS A 129 -11.38 -36.33 -14.18
N GLU A 130 -11.54 -36.89 -12.99
CA GLU A 130 -12.10 -36.17 -11.84
C GLU A 130 -11.02 -35.95 -10.78
N VAL A 131 -10.83 -34.70 -10.40
CA VAL A 131 -9.85 -34.28 -9.38
C VAL A 131 -10.43 -33.20 -8.47
N GLN A 132 -10.00 -33.21 -7.22
CA GLN A 132 -10.21 -32.11 -6.30
C GLN A 132 -8.95 -31.26 -6.26
N ILE A 133 -9.12 -29.95 -6.46
CA ILE A 133 -8.02 -28.98 -6.46
C ILE A 133 -8.29 -27.94 -5.40
N GLN A 134 -7.27 -27.61 -4.60
CA GLN A 134 -7.32 -26.54 -3.61
C GLN A 134 -6.04 -25.72 -3.68
N PHE A 135 -6.19 -24.41 -3.86
CA PHE A 135 -5.11 -23.43 -3.69
C PHE A 135 -5.28 -22.72 -2.35
N CYS A 136 -4.17 -22.49 -1.66
CA CYS A 136 -4.09 -21.66 -0.45
C CYS A 136 -2.93 -20.69 -0.59
N ARG A 137 -3.18 -19.40 -0.35
CA ARG A 137 -2.18 -18.33 -0.48
C ARG A 137 -2.02 -17.58 0.83
N MET A 138 -0.80 -17.10 1.09
CA MET A 138 -0.49 -16.28 2.24
C MET A 138 0.67 -15.33 1.94
N ALA A 139 0.49 -14.03 2.24
CA ALA A 139 1.57 -13.08 2.43
C ALA A 139 1.89 -13.01 3.92
N SER A 140 3.11 -13.37 4.33
CA SER A 140 3.44 -13.55 5.75
C SER A 140 3.59 -12.21 6.48
N PHE A 141 2.88 -12.04 7.61
CA PHE A 141 3.06 -10.87 8.49
C PHE A 141 4.32 -10.94 9.34
N THR A 142 4.89 -12.12 9.53
CA THR A 142 6.11 -12.33 10.35
C THR A 142 7.39 -12.37 9.52
N HIS A 143 7.32 -12.94 8.32
CA HIS A 143 8.36 -12.96 7.30
C HIS A 143 7.92 -12.07 6.14
N LYS A 144 8.06 -10.76 6.31
CA LYS A 144 7.44 -9.74 5.44
C LYS A 144 7.72 -9.92 3.94
N SER A 145 8.90 -10.42 3.58
CA SER A 145 9.30 -10.66 2.19
C SER A 145 8.76 -11.96 1.59
N VAL A 146 8.02 -12.77 2.38
CA VAL A 146 7.59 -14.12 1.99
C VAL A 146 6.13 -14.15 1.54
N PHE A 147 5.92 -14.72 0.36
CA PHE A 147 4.62 -15.11 -0.17
C PHE A 147 4.61 -16.61 -0.50
N THR A 148 3.54 -17.31 -0.16
CA THR A 148 3.41 -18.74 -0.42
C THR A 148 2.14 -19.10 -1.19
N ILE A 149 2.24 -20.11 -2.06
CA ILE A 149 1.11 -20.81 -2.65
C ILE A 149 1.24 -22.29 -2.32
N ALA A 150 0.24 -22.85 -1.65
CA ALA A 150 0.09 -24.29 -1.48
C ALA A 150 -1.01 -24.78 -2.43
N CYS A 151 -0.71 -25.73 -3.30
CA CYS A 151 -1.67 -26.36 -4.17
C CYS A 151 -1.82 -27.83 -3.81
N LYS A 152 -3.02 -28.25 -3.46
CA LYS A 152 -3.35 -29.63 -3.14
C LYS A 152 -4.22 -30.22 -4.27
N VAL A 153 -3.74 -31.30 -4.89
CA VAL A 153 -4.44 -32.01 -5.95
C VAL A 153 -4.72 -33.44 -5.47
N THR A 154 -6.00 -33.80 -5.37
CA THR A 154 -6.41 -35.16 -4.98
C THR A 154 -7.15 -35.80 -6.16
N SER A 155 -6.66 -36.95 -6.62
CA SER A 155 -7.37 -37.73 -7.62
C SER A 155 -8.63 -38.35 -7.04
N LEU A 156 -9.76 -38.20 -7.74
CA LEU A 156 -11.02 -38.90 -7.41
C LEU A 156 -11.16 -40.18 -8.25
N ASN A 157 -10.88 -40.11 -9.55
CA ASN A 157 -10.88 -41.27 -10.45
C ASN A 157 -9.67 -41.31 -11.39
N PHE A 158 -8.85 -40.24 -11.44
CA PHE A 158 -7.73 -40.10 -12.35
C PHE A 158 -6.61 -41.07 -11.99
N ASP A 159 -6.14 -41.86 -12.98
CA ASP A 159 -4.94 -42.71 -12.88
C ASP A 159 -4.03 -42.41 -14.06
N GLY A 160 -3.06 -41.52 -13.87
CA GLY A 160 -2.26 -41.05 -14.98
C GLY A 160 -1.12 -40.13 -14.55
N GLU A 161 -0.55 -39.43 -15.54
CA GLU A 161 0.52 -38.48 -15.36
C GLU A 161 -0.01 -37.08 -15.05
N LEU A 162 0.34 -36.56 -13.87
CA LEU A 162 0.11 -35.17 -13.52
C LEU A 162 1.39 -34.36 -13.80
N THR A 163 1.29 -33.35 -14.65
CA THR A 163 2.35 -32.36 -14.89
C THR A 163 1.94 -31.02 -14.27
N VAL A 164 2.87 -30.43 -13.51
CA VAL A 164 2.78 -29.10 -12.92
C VAL A 164 3.77 -28.19 -13.61
N SER A 165 3.33 -27.07 -14.17
CA SER A 165 4.20 -26.02 -14.71
C SER A 165 4.01 -24.74 -13.87
N SER A 166 5.08 -24.22 -13.30
CA SER A 166 5.07 -23.03 -12.46
C SER A 166 6.07 -21.99 -12.96
N LYS A 167 5.61 -20.76 -13.16
CA LYS A 167 6.43 -19.66 -13.68
C LYS A 167 6.95 -18.74 -12.56
N HIS A 168 8.11 -18.17 -12.84
CA HIS A 168 8.75 -17.09 -12.10
C HIS A 168 9.27 -16.07 -13.11
N SER A 169 8.49 -15.02 -13.38
CA SER A 169 8.82 -13.98 -14.37
C SER A 169 9.22 -12.69 -13.67
N GLY A 170 10.38 -12.15 -14.01
CA GLY A 170 10.93 -10.92 -13.45
C GLY A 170 10.61 -9.66 -14.28
N ILE A 171 10.02 -9.80 -15.47
CA ILE A 171 9.61 -8.68 -16.33
C ILE A 171 8.13 -8.80 -16.60
N VAL A 172 7.37 -7.89 -16.00
CA VAL A 172 5.92 -7.77 -16.13
C VAL A 172 5.55 -6.30 -16.35
N ALA A 173 4.48 -6.06 -17.09
CA ALA A 173 3.99 -4.71 -17.31
C ALA A 173 3.01 -4.30 -16.20
N ASN A 174 2.97 -3.02 -15.90
CA ASN A 174 1.87 -2.44 -15.14
C ASN A 174 0.58 -2.55 -15.96
N TYR A 175 -0.54 -2.67 -15.25
CA TYR A 175 -1.87 -2.64 -15.88
C TYR A 175 -2.15 -1.25 -16.45
N ALA A 176 -2.82 -1.19 -17.60
CA ALA A 176 -3.24 0.06 -18.20
C ALA A 176 -4.73 0.04 -18.55
N ASN A 177 -5.38 1.17 -18.33
CA ASN A 177 -6.74 1.40 -18.78
C ASN A 177 -6.88 2.88 -19.19
N PRO A 178 -6.86 3.20 -20.48
CA PRO A 178 -6.93 4.59 -20.95
C PRO A 178 -8.29 5.26 -20.67
N SER A 179 -9.31 4.51 -20.29
CA SER A 179 -10.62 5.06 -19.93
C SER A 179 -10.74 5.40 -18.44
N ASP A 180 -9.82 4.96 -17.58
CA ASP A 180 -9.80 5.28 -16.15
C ASP A 180 -8.65 6.26 -15.82
N PRO A 181 -8.94 7.53 -15.50
CA PRO A 181 -7.90 8.53 -15.25
C PRO A 181 -7.04 8.24 -13.99
N ARG A 182 -7.43 7.25 -13.18
CA ARG A 182 -6.68 6.81 -11.99
C ARG A 182 -5.63 5.74 -12.30
N LEU A 183 -5.59 5.26 -13.53
CA LEU A 183 -4.67 4.24 -14.02
C LEU A 183 -3.80 4.78 -15.15
N ALA A 184 -2.70 4.08 -15.43
CA ALA A 184 -1.85 4.41 -16.57
C ALA A 184 -2.62 4.22 -17.90
N ALA A 185 -2.38 5.09 -18.86
CA ALA A 185 -3.00 4.99 -20.19
C ALA A 185 -2.38 3.87 -21.06
N GLU A 186 -1.10 3.54 -20.80
CA GLU A 186 -0.36 2.51 -21.52
C GLU A 186 0.32 1.55 -20.58
N GLY A 187 0.21 0.25 -20.84
CA GLY A 187 0.92 -0.80 -20.11
C GLY A 187 2.43 -0.72 -20.38
N ARG A 188 3.23 -0.63 -19.32
CA ARG A 188 4.67 -0.51 -19.41
C ARG A 188 5.36 -1.40 -18.40
N ALA A 189 6.44 -2.06 -18.82
CA ALA A 189 7.38 -2.70 -17.92
C ALA A 189 8.42 -1.67 -17.45
N TYR A 190 8.58 -1.56 -16.14
CA TYR A 190 9.49 -0.61 -15.49
C TYR A 190 10.78 -1.26 -15.02
N LEU A 191 10.91 -2.57 -15.15
CA LEU A 191 12.06 -3.35 -14.71
C LEU A 191 12.92 -3.77 -15.90
N ARG A 192 14.24 -3.81 -15.66
CA ARG A 192 15.25 -4.35 -16.57
C ARG A 192 15.96 -5.52 -15.92
N PRO A 193 16.22 -6.62 -16.66
CA PRO A 193 17.01 -7.73 -16.16
C PRO A 193 18.42 -7.30 -15.77
N GLN A 194 18.94 -7.83 -14.64
CA GLN A 194 20.33 -7.69 -14.25
C GLN A 194 21.02 -9.04 -14.14
N ALA A 195 20.39 -9.98 -13.43
CA ALA A 195 20.94 -11.32 -13.27
C ALA A 195 19.83 -12.37 -13.19
N ASN A 196 20.18 -13.60 -13.55
CA ASN A 196 19.39 -14.79 -13.32
C ASN A 196 20.31 -15.89 -12.75
N ILE A 197 19.88 -16.55 -11.69
CA ILE A 197 20.66 -17.56 -10.99
C ILE A 197 19.74 -18.74 -10.69
N LEU A 198 20.22 -19.95 -10.94
CA LEU A 198 19.57 -21.18 -10.50
C LEU A 198 20.55 -21.92 -9.58
N GLU A 199 20.21 -22.02 -8.31
CA GLU A 199 21.05 -22.63 -7.30
C GLU A 199 20.22 -23.51 -6.36
N ASN A 200 20.64 -24.76 -6.18
CA ASN A 200 19.96 -25.74 -5.30
C ASN A 200 18.44 -25.88 -5.57
N GLY A 201 18.01 -25.72 -6.83
CA GLY A 201 16.60 -25.77 -7.22
C GLY A 201 15.80 -24.50 -6.93
N VAL A 202 16.46 -23.46 -6.44
CA VAL A 202 15.88 -22.12 -6.24
C VAL A 202 16.24 -21.22 -7.42
N SER A 203 15.26 -20.58 -8.02
CA SER A 203 15.46 -19.58 -9.07
C SER A 203 15.47 -18.18 -8.48
N TYR A 204 16.49 -17.38 -8.85
CA TYR A 204 16.63 -15.98 -8.47
C TYR A 204 16.63 -15.11 -9.71
N LEU A 205 15.82 -14.06 -9.70
CA LEU A 205 15.81 -13.02 -10.72
C LEU A 205 16.11 -11.68 -10.06
N VAL A 206 17.19 -11.04 -10.51
CA VAL A 206 17.58 -9.69 -10.07
C VAL A 206 17.24 -8.72 -11.18
N THR A 207 16.53 -7.66 -10.83
CA THR A 207 16.06 -6.63 -11.76
C THR A 207 16.31 -5.24 -11.18
N HIS A 208 16.38 -4.22 -12.06
CA HIS A 208 16.42 -2.81 -11.67
C HIS A 208 15.30 -2.03 -12.33
N THR A 209 14.80 -1.02 -11.64
CA THR A 209 13.91 -0.02 -12.23
C THR A 209 14.62 0.79 -13.32
N THR A 210 13.86 1.29 -14.28
CA THR A 210 14.43 1.94 -15.48
C THR A 210 15.02 3.33 -15.25
N LYS A 211 14.52 4.05 -14.23
CA LYS A 211 14.88 5.45 -13.93
C LYS A 211 15.33 5.65 -12.48
N SER A 212 14.58 5.16 -11.51
CA SER A 212 14.92 5.30 -10.08
C SER A 212 16.12 4.45 -9.67
N ASN A 213 16.53 3.48 -10.50
CA ASN A 213 17.66 2.56 -10.28
C ASN A 213 17.56 1.77 -8.96
N LEU A 214 16.34 1.44 -8.57
CA LEU A 214 16.09 0.58 -7.42
C LEU A 214 16.25 -0.89 -7.81
N GLU A 215 17.00 -1.66 -7.01
CA GLU A 215 17.20 -3.09 -7.21
C GLU A 215 16.08 -3.89 -6.56
N LEU A 216 15.70 -4.99 -7.20
CA LEU A 216 14.79 -5.99 -6.67
C LEU A 216 15.37 -7.39 -6.93
N CYS A 217 15.30 -8.27 -5.93
CA CYS A 217 15.54 -9.70 -6.09
C CYS A 217 14.28 -10.48 -5.75
N THR A 218 13.82 -11.32 -6.68
CA THR A 218 12.78 -12.31 -6.42
C THR A 218 13.39 -13.70 -6.43
N ALA A 219 13.05 -14.54 -5.42
CA ALA A 219 13.49 -15.92 -5.32
C ALA A 219 12.27 -16.83 -5.26
N VAL A 220 12.30 -17.96 -6.01
CA VAL A 220 11.21 -18.95 -6.00
C VAL A 220 11.77 -20.35 -5.82
N ALA A 221 11.20 -21.09 -4.87
CA ALA A 221 11.50 -22.50 -4.61
C ALA A 221 10.22 -23.33 -4.58
N HIS A 222 10.31 -24.61 -4.97
CA HIS A 222 9.19 -25.54 -4.95
C HIS A 222 9.51 -26.77 -4.12
N ARG A 223 8.49 -27.30 -3.42
CA ARG A 223 8.53 -28.59 -2.74
C ARG A 223 7.32 -29.41 -3.15
N PHE A 224 7.55 -30.69 -3.44
CA PHE A 224 6.52 -31.64 -3.86
C PHE A 224 6.45 -32.79 -2.87
N SER A 225 5.25 -33.18 -2.43
CA SER A 225 5.06 -34.23 -1.43
C SER A 225 5.23 -35.65 -1.96
N LYS A 226 5.26 -35.84 -3.28
CA LYS A 226 5.44 -37.16 -3.92
C LYS A 226 6.77 -37.20 -4.70
N PRO A 227 7.37 -38.37 -4.90
CA PRO A 227 8.48 -38.56 -5.84
C PRO A 227 8.02 -38.29 -7.27
N GLY A 228 8.87 -37.61 -8.05
CA GLY A 228 8.63 -37.29 -9.44
C GLY A 228 9.89 -36.73 -10.10
N SER A 229 9.77 -36.31 -11.36
CA SER A 229 10.84 -35.64 -12.09
C SER A 229 10.61 -34.13 -12.12
N SER A 230 11.65 -33.35 -11.86
CA SER A 230 11.62 -31.90 -11.91
C SER A 230 12.64 -31.39 -12.93
N LEU A 231 12.22 -30.42 -13.72
CA LEU A 231 13.07 -29.70 -14.68
C LEU A 231 12.83 -28.20 -14.51
N VAL A 232 13.91 -27.43 -14.39
CA VAL A 232 13.84 -25.96 -14.39
C VAL A 232 14.50 -25.44 -15.65
N THR A 233 13.78 -24.67 -16.43
CA THR A 233 14.25 -24.01 -17.65
C THR A 233 14.22 -22.49 -17.50
N TYR A 234 15.10 -21.80 -18.21
CA TYR A 234 15.14 -20.34 -18.24
C TYR A 234 14.94 -19.83 -19.67
N ASN A 235 13.97 -18.94 -19.85
CA ASN A 235 13.75 -18.21 -21.07
C ASN A 235 14.35 -16.79 -20.94
N ALA A 236 15.43 -16.53 -21.67
CA ALA A 236 16.16 -15.27 -21.61
C ALA A 236 15.36 -14.08 -22.18
N ASP A 237 14.58 -14.30 -23.23
CA ASP A 237 13.79 -13.24 -23.88
C ASP A 237 12.65 -12.74 -22.96
N ALA A 238 12.06 -13.64 -22.19
CA ALA A 238 11.00 -13.33 -21.23
C ALA A 238 11.53 -13.06 -19.82
N HIS A 239 12.82 -13.20 -19.56
CA HIS A 239 13.42 -13.18 -18.21
C HIS A 239 12.61 -14.01 -17.21
N CYS A 240 12.37 -15.26 -17.55
CA CYS A 240 11.43 -16.15 -16.87
C CYS A 240 12.01 -17.52 -16.63
N TYR A 241 11.94 -18.00 -15.38
CA TYR A 241 12.12 -19.42 -15.06
C TYR A 241 10.78 -20.15 -15.13
N GLU A 242 10.81 -21.37 -15.63
CA GLU A 242 9.69 -22.31 -15.57
C GLU A 242 10.14 -23.60 -14.91
N THR A 243 9.48 -23.95 -13.81
CA THR A 243 9.65 -25.23 -13.12
C THR A 243 8.57 -26.19 -13.60
N SER A 244 8.95 -27.25 -14.29
CA SER A 244 8.08 -28.36 -14.67
C SER A 244 8.32 -29.53 -13.73
N TYR A 245 7.25 -30.09 -13.16
CA TYR A 245 7.31 -31.27 -12.30
C TYR A 245 6.27 -32.28 -12.77
N THR A 246 6.68 -33.55 -12.87
CA THR A 246 5.80 -34.63 -13.35
C THR A 246 5.83 -35.81 -12.37
N CYS A 247 4.64 -36.29 -12.02
CA CYS A 247 4.50 -37.51 -11.22
C CYS A 247 3.26 -38.31 -11.66
N ARG A 248 3.21 -39.59 -11.30
CA ARG A 248 1.99 -40.38 -11.44
C ARG A 248 1.08 -40.20 -10.21
N LEU A 249 -0.22 -40.05 -10.48
CA LEU A 249 -1.25 -39.91 -9.46
C LEU A 249 -2.32 -40.99 -9.67
N HIS A 250 -2.62 -41.76 -8.61
CA HIS A 250 -3.65 -42.79 -8.63
C HIS A 250 -4.89 -42.33 -7.86
N PRO A 251 -6.08 -42.95 -8.12
CA PRO A 251 -7.31 -42.63 -7.40
C PRO A 251 -7.14 -42.67 -5.87
N GLY A 252 -7.60 -41.62 -5.18
CA GLY A 252 -7.46 -41.43 -3.74
C GLY A 252 -6.12 -40.84 -3.29
N GLU A 253 -5.12 -40.73 -4.17
CA GLU A 253 -3.84 -40.12 -3.83
C GLU A 253 -3.88 -38.58 -3.91
N THR A 254 -3.02 -37.96 -3.11
CA THR A 254 -2.88 -36.50 -3.06
C THR A 254 -1.44 -36.08 -3.32
N LEU A 255 -1.26 -35.07 -4.19
CA LEU A 255 -0.04 -34.30 -4.32
C LEU A 255 -0.21 -32.95 -3.63
N LEU A 256 0.70 -32.60 -2.72
CA LEU A 256 0.86 -31.24 -2.20
C LEU A 256 2.06 -30.58 -2.91
N ILE A 257 1.82 -29.42 -3.48
CA ILE A 257 2.80 -28.54 -4.12
C ILE A 257 2.93 -27.30 -3.24
N GLU A 258 4.12 -27.03 -2.73
CA GLU A 258 4.44 -25.82 -1.98
C GLU A 258 5.32 -24.93 -2.84
N LYS A 259 4.90 -23.71 -3.11
CA LYS A 259 5.69 -22.68 -3.77
C LYS A 259 6.01 -21.58 -2.78
N TYR A 260 7.27 -21.35 -2.55
CA TYR A 260 7.81 -20.30 -1.70
C TYR A 260 8.36 -19.19 -2.57
N THR A 261 7.97 -17.97 -2.31
CA THR A 261 8.46 -16.77 -2.98
C THR A 261 9.04 -15.83 -1.94
N VAL A 262 10.24 -15.30 -2.19
CA VAL A 262 10.84 -14.22 -1.41
C VAL A 262 11.09 -13.04 -2.32
N ILE A 263 10.78 -11.84 -1.83
CA ILE A 263 10.97 -10.58 -2.56
C ILE A 263 11.75 -9.62 -1.66
N GLN A 264 12.92 -9.17 -2.13
CA GLN A 264 13.78 -8.21 -1.44
C GLN A 264 14.05 -7.00 -2.34
N ASP A 265 14.02 -5.80 -1.78
CA ASP A 265 14.25 -4.54 -2.50
C ASP A 265 15.36 -3.69 -1.85
N SER A 266 15.97 -2.82 -2.66
CA SER A 266 17.10 -1.98 -2.23
C SER A 266 16.72 -0.78 -1.35
N ILE A 267 15.44 -0.52 -1.12
CA ILE A 267 15.01 0.47 -0.13
C ILE A 267 15.26 -0.07 1.28
N ARG A 268 15.23 -1.42 1.43
CA ARG A 268 15.30 -2.13 2.72
C ARG A 268 16.53 -3.00 2.88
N SER A 269 17.20 -3.36 1.78
CA SER A 269 18.35 -4.26 1.77
C SER A 269 19.52 -3.63 1.02
N ASP A 270 20.71 -3.74 1.59
CA ASP A 270 21.96 -3.36 0.92
C ASP A 270 22.46 -4.44 -0.06
N ASN A 271 21.90 -5.66 0.02
CA ASN A 271 22.22 -6.78 -0.87
C ASN A 271 21.00 -7.69 -1.02
N CYS A 272 20.13 -7.33 -1.97
CA CYS A 272 18.84 -8.00 -2.19
C CYS A 272 19.00 -9.51 -2.48
N LEU A 273 20.01 -9.91 -3.25
CA LEU A 273 20.26 -11.31 -3.56
C LEU A 273 20.63 -12.12 -2.31
N GLN A 274 21.61 -11.64 -1.53
CA GLN A 274 22.05 -12.34 -0.34
C GLN A 274 20.94 -12.47 0.71
N ASP A 275 20.14 -11.41 0.88
CA ASP A 275 19.04 -11.44 1.84
C ASP A 275 17.90 -12.33 1.36
N ALA A 276 17.64 -12.38 0.04
CA ALA A 276 16.69 -13.33 -0.54
C ALA A 276 17.16 -14.79 -0.37
N GLN A 277 18.46 -15.07 -0.53
CA GLN A 277 19.04 -16.40 -0.29
C GLN A 277 18.87 -16.84 1.17
N LYS A 278 19.23 -16.00 2.13
CA LYS A 278 19.06 -16.28 3.57
C LYS A 278 17.61 -16.53 3.94
N GLU A 279 16.71 -15.67 3.43
CA GLU A 279 15.29 -15.74 3.78
C GLU A 279 14.64 -16.99 3.20
N ILE A 280 14.89 -17.35 1.93
CA ILE A 280 14.32 -18.56 1.32
C ILE A 280 14.81 -19.83 2.02
N GLU A 281 16.10 -19.90 2.43
CA GLU A 281 16.64 -20.99 3.22
C GLU A 281 15.98 -21.09 4.60
N SER A 282 15.67 -19.95 5.21
CA SER A 282 15.04 -19.88 6.53
C SER A 282 13.63 -20.46 6.56
N VAL A 283 12.87 -20.32 5.45
CA VAL A 283 11.43 -20.66 5.35
C VAL A 283 11.14 -21.92 4.54
N TYR A 284 12.06 -22.37 3.69
CA TYR A 284 11.85 -23.54 2.84
C TYR A 284 11.51 -24.81 3.62
N GLY A 285 10.42 -25.46 3.23
CA GLY A 285 9.92 -26.68 3.89
C GLY A 285 9.23 -26.45 5.24
N LYS A 286 8.97 -25.19 5.64
CA LYS A 286 8.37 -24.83 6.94
C LYS A 286 6.98 -24.20 6.80
N LEU A 287 6.20 -24.63 5.81
CA LEU A 287 4.90 -24.03 5.50
C LEU A 287 3.95 -24.01 6.70
N ASP A 288 3.85 -25.12 7.44
CA ASP A 288 2.98 -25.22 8.63
C ASP A 288 3.41 -24.23 9.73
N ALA A 289 4.72 -24.07 9.92
CA ALA A 289 5.24 -23.11 10.90
C ALA A 289 4.94 -21.67 10.50
N LEU A 290 5.03 -21.34 9.21
CA LEU A 290 4.64 -20.01 8.68
C LEU A 290 3.15 -19.73 8.92
N TYR A 291 2.28 -20.70 8.65
CA TYR A 291 0.84 -20.57 8.91
C TYR A 291 0.52 -20.43 10.41
N GLN A 292 1.25 -21.14 11.26
CA GLN A 292 1.08 -21.01 12.71
C GLN A 292 1.49 -19.60 13.19
N GLN A 293 2.66 -19.11 12.79
CA GLN A 293 3.14 -17.76 13.12
C GLN A 293 2.17 -16.67 12.61
N GLN A 294 1.61 -16.87 11.42
CA GLN A 294 0.60 -15.98 10.84
C GLN A 294 -0.64 -15.88 11.74
N ARG A 295 -1.18 -17.01 12.17
CA ARG A 295 -2.33 -17.07 13.08
C ARG A 295 -2.04 -16.42 14.43
N GLU A 296 -0.84 -16.63 14.97
CA GLU A 296 -0.42 -16.02 16.23
C GLU A 296 -0.36 -14.50 16.11
N TYR A 297 0.26 -13.98 15.04
CA TYR A 297 0.30 -12.53 14.76
C TYR A 297 -1.11 -11.93 14.66
N LEU A 298 -1.99 -12.55 13.88
CA LEU A 298 -3.36 -12.05 13.69
C LEU A 298 -4.21 -12.21 14.95
N SER A 299 -4.00 -13.25 15.75
CA SER A 299 -4.66 -13.40 17.05
C SER A 299 -4.34 -12.22 17.97
N GLU A 300 -3.08 -11.77 18.04
CA GLU A 300 -2.70 -10.59 18.81
C GLU A 300 -3.35 -9.31 18.26
N PHE A 301 -3.36 -9.14 16.93
CA PHE A 301 -4.03 -8.01 16.29
C PHE A 301 -5.52 -7.96 16.66
N TRP A 302 -6.23 -9.09 16.52
CA TRP A 302 -7.66 -9.14 16.78
C TRP A 302 -8.03 -8.96 18.26
N LYS A 303 -7.15 -9.24 19.21
CA LYS A 303 -7.39 -8.92 20.63
C LYS A 303 -7.61 -7.43 20.87
N CYS A 304 -6.93 -6.56 20.11
CA CYS A 304 -7.02 -5.11 20.26
C CYS A 304 -7.98 -4.46 19.28
N ALA A 305 -8.14 -5.04 18.08
CA ALA A 305 -8.92 -4.45 16.99
C ALA A 305 -10.36 -4.99 16.89
N ASN A 306 -10.72 -6.00 17.67
CA ASN A 306 -12.06 -6.61 17.57
C ASN A 306 -13.15 -5.59 17.96
N MET A 307 -14.12 -5.44 17.06
CA MET A 307 -15.33 -4.64 17.27
C MET A 307 -16.53 -5.51 16.89
N GLU A 308 -17.54 -5.56 17.73
CA GLU A 308 -18.71 -6.41 17.54
C GLU A 308 -19.99 -5.64 17.80
N ILE A 309 -20.94 -5.78 16.89
CA ILE A 309 -22.30 -5.26 16.98
C ILE A 309 -23.20 -6.45 17.29
N ASP A 310 -23.98 -6.36 18.37
CA ASP A 310 -24.87 -7.43 18.78
C ASP A 310 -25.90 -7.73 17.69
N GLU A 311 -26.09 -9.01 17.41
CA GLU A 311 -27.11 -9.53 16.47
C GLU A 311 -27.00 -9.01 15.01
N ASP A 312 -25.80 -8.58 14.57
CA ASP A 312 -25.57 -8.09 13.20
C ASP A 312 -24.30 -8.72 12.58
N ASP A 313 -24.43 -9.97 12.14
CA ASP A 313 -23.31 -10.74 11.56
C ASP A 313 -22.79 -10.13 10.25
N GLU A 314 -23.66 -9.50 9.43
CA GLU A 314 -23.29 -8.88 8.15
C GLU A 314 -22.39 -7.65 8.38
N SER A 315 -22.83 -6.73 9.25
CA SER A 315 -22.02 -5.57 9.63
C SER A 315 -20.71 -5.98 10.31
N ASN A 316 -20.75 -7.00 11.17
CA ASN A 316 -19.56 -7.53 11.82
C ASN A 316 -18.54 -8.07 10.82
N LEU A 317 -18.98 -8.83 9.82
CA LEU A 317 -18.11 -9.33 8.76
C LEU A 317 -17.53 -8.18 7.92
N ALA A 318 -18.36 -7.18 7.56
CA ALA A 318 -17.93 -6.01 6.81
C ALA A 318 -16.88 -5.17 7.57
N ILE A 319 -17.08 -4.98 8.89
CA ILE A 319 -16.12 -4.28 9.76
C ILE A 319 -14.79 -5.05 9.83
N ALA A 320 -14.86 -6.37 10.08
CA ALA A 320 -13.67 -7.22 10.13
C ALA A 320 -12.91 -7.20 8.79
N PHE A 321 -13.63 -7.29 7.66
CA PHE A 321 -13.03 -7.19 6.33
C PHE A 321 -12.30 -5.87 6.14
N ASN A 322 -12.92 -4.72 6.45
CA ASN A 322 -12.28 -3.42 6.30
C ASN A 322 -11.07 -3.25 7.21
N MET A 323 -11.12 -3.68 8.47
CA MET A 323 -9.99 -3.64 9.39
C MET A 323 -8.82 -4.50 8.87
N TYR A 324 -9.11 -5.68 8.34
CA TYR A 324 -8.10 -6.56 7.75
C TYR A 324 -7.47 -5.95 6.50
N GLN A 325 -8.28 -5.29 5.64
CA GLN A 325 -7.77 -4.58 4.46
C GLN A 325 -6.83 -3.43 4.84
N LEU A 326 -7.14 -2.68 5.90
CA LEU A 326 -6.24 -1.65 6.43
C LEU A 326 -4.94 -2.26 6.95
N LEU A 327 -5.02 -3.34 7.74
CA LEU A 327 -3.85 -4.03 8.29
C LEU A 327 -2.90 -4.51 7.19
N GLN A 328 -3.43 -5.24 6.19
CA GLN A 328 -2.58 -5.79 5.13
C GLN A 328 -2.00 -4.74 4.17
N SER A 329 -2.52 -3.51 4.20
CA SER A 329 -2.01 -2.39 3.40
C SER A 329 -1.01 -1.49 4.15
N CYS A 330 -0.89 -1.66 5.49
CA CYS A 330 -0.17 -0.73 6.34
C CYS A 330 1.34 -0.98 6.33
N GLY A 331 2.10 -0.02 5.81
CA GLY A 331 3.56 0.02 5.98
C GLY A 331 3.95 0.13 7.46
N SER A 332 4.95 -0.63 7.89
CA SER A 332 5.34 -0.72 9.30
C SER A 332 6.81 -0.37 9.57
N ASP A 333 7.61 -0.18 8.53
CA ASP A 333 9.07 -0.03 8.59
C ASP A 333 9.57 1.43 8.53
N GLY A 334 8.66 2.38 8.44
CA GLY A 334 8.99 3.80 8.27
C GLY A 334 9.53 4.17 6.87
N LYS A 335 9.49 3.24 5.92
CA LYS A 335 9.94 3.42 4.53
C LYS A 335 8.78 3.65 3.56
N CYS A 336 7.56 3.37 3.98
CA CYS A 336 6.36 3.48 3.17
C CYS A 336 5.12 3.80 4.02
N GLY A 337 4.08 4.32 3.34
CA GLY A 337 2.78 4.61 3.92
C GLY A 337 1.71 3.57 3.55
N ILE A 338 0.49 4.06 3.32
CA ILE A 338 -0.64 3.29 2.79
C ILE A 338 -1.06 3.93 1.47
N ALA A 339 -0.96 3.19 0.37
CA ALA A 339 -1.41 3.67 -0.93
C ALA A 339 -2.94 3.81 -0.98
N ALA A 340 -3.46 4.71 -1.84
CA ALA A 340 -4.89 5.00 -1.97
C ALA A 340 -5.76 3.74 -2.22
N LYS A 341 -5.21 2.71 -2.87
CA LYS A 341 -5.84 1.41 -3.09
C LYS A 341 -5.17 0.27 -2.31
N GLY A 342 -4.41 0.61 -1.27
CA GLY A 342 -3.58 -0.37 -0.55
C GLY A 342 -2.57 -1.05 -1.48
N LEU A 343 -2.34 -2.33 -1.26
CA LEU A 343 -1.45 -3.17 -2.08
C LEU A 343 -2.24 -4.11 -3.03
N SER A 344 -3.50 -3.78 -3.31
CA SER A 344 -4.38 -4.59 -4.17
C SER A 344 -4.30 -4.21 -5.64
N GLY A 345 -3.53 -3.19 -6.04
CA GLY A 345 -3.43 -2.74 -7.42
C GLY A 345 -2.81 -1.35 -7.58
N GLU A 346 -2.72 -0.90 -8.82
CA GLU A 346 -1.97 0.29 -9.25
C GLU A 346 -2.83 1.57 -9.27
N GLY A 347 -4.02 1.55 -8.66
CA GLY A 347 -4.89 2.73 -8.63
C GLY A 347 -4.20 3.93 -7.99
N TYR A 348 -4.35 5.11 -8.60
CA TYR A 348 -3.60 6.32 -8.26
C TYR A 348 -2.07 6.13 -8.32
N GLU A 349 -1.60 5.20 -9.16
CA GLU A 349 -0.17 4.90 -9.34
C GLU A 349 0.55 4.50 -8.04
N GLY A 350 -0.21 4.02 -7.03
CA GLY A 350 0.32 3.63 -5.72
C GLY A 350 0.68 4.77 -4.79
N HIS A 351 0.25 6.00 -5.08
CA HIS A 351 0.56 7.16 -4.25
C HIS A 351 -0.13 7.15 -2.89
N TYR A 352 0.55 7.75 -1.91
CA TYR A 352 0.07 8.05 -0.57
C TYR A 352 -0.51 9.46 -0.52
N PHE A 353 -1.61 9.62 0.22
CA PHE A 353 -2.34 10.87 0.41
C PHE A 353 -2.49 11.16 1.90
N TRP A 354 -3.01 12.34 2.23
CA TRP A 354 -3.32 12.76 3.60
C TRP A 354 -4.45 11.95 4.27
N ASP A 355 -5.18 11.17 3.49
CA ASP A 355 -6.18 10.19 3.98
C ASP A 355 -5.59 9.26 5.04
N THR A 356 -4.35 8.84 4.86
CA THR A 356 -3.63 8.02 5.84
C THR A 356 -3.51 8.74 7.18
N ASP A 357 -3.16 10.02 7.18
CA ASP A 357 -2.84 10.78 8.39
C ASP A 357 -4.09 11.13 9.21
N ILE A 358 -5.20 11.49 8.53
CA ILE A 358 -6.42 11.97 9.20
C ILE A 358 -7.45 10.85 9.42
N TYR A 359 -7.62 9.92 8.47
CA TYR A 359 -8.70 8.95 8.52
C TYR A 359 -8.25 7.54 8.94
N ILE A 360 -7.06 7.10 8.54
CA ILE A 360 -6.58 5.74 8.82
C ILE A 360 -5.74 5.68 10.09
N LEU A 361 -4.81 6.61 10.28
CA LEU A 361 -3.89 6.60 11.42
C LEU A 361 -4.60 6.55 12.78
N PRO A 362 -5.74 7.22 13.02
CA PRO A 362 -6.48 7.10 14.28
C PRO A 362 -6.90 5.67 14.62
N PHE A 363 -7.24 4.86 13.63
CA PHE A 363 -7.53 3.43 13.84
C PHE A 363 -6.30 2.70 14.41
N PHE A 364 -5.12 2.89 13.81
CA PHE A 364 -3.91 2.24 14.30
C PHE A 364 -3.41 2.83 15.62
N VAL A 365 -3.58 4.13 15.85
CA VAL A 365 -3.26 4.74 17.16
C VAL A 365 -4.01 4.05 18.29
N LEU A 366 -5.27 3.64 18.06
CA LEU A 366 -6.11 3.02 19.07
C LEU A 366 -5.96 1.48 19.13
N THR A 367 -5.58 0.83 18.04
CA THR A 367 -5.55 -0.64 17.96
C THR A 367 -4.14 -1.21 17.91
N ASN A 368 -3.21 -0.54 17.24
CA ASN A 368 -1.81 -0.97 17.09
C ASN A 368 -0.86 0.25 16.97
N PRO A 369 -0.50 0.90 18.09
CA PRO A 369 0.34 2.10 18.06
C PRO A 369 1.70 1.93 17.38
N ALA A 370 2.23 0.71 17.31
CA ALA A 370 3.49 0.44 16.61
C ALA A 370 3.36 0.65 15.10
N LEU A 371 2.23 0.25 14.51
CA LEU A 371 1.94 0.54 13.09
C LEU A 371 1.75 2.04 12.85
N ALA A 372 1.01 2.72 13.74
CA ALA A 372 0.86 4.18 13.68
C ALA A 372 2.22 4.89 13.74
N ARG A 373 3.13 4.42 14.59
CA ARG A 373 4.52 4.92 14.68
C ARG A 373 5.27 4.73 13.35
N GLY A 374 5.11 3.56 12.70
CA GLY A 374 5.71 3.29 11.38
C GLY A 374 5.26 4.27 10.31
N LEU A 375 3.95 4.59 10.25
CA LEU A 375 3.40 5.57 9.32
C LEU A 375 3.94 6.99 9.58
N LEU A 376 4.07 7.40 10.84
CA LEU A 376 4.64 8.69 11.20
C LEU A 376 6.15 8.76 10.93
N ASN A 377 6.88 7.66 11.11
CA ASN A 377 8.29 7.57 10.76
C ASN A 377 8.49 7.73 9.25
N PHE A 378 7.57 7.22 8.44
CA PHE A 378 7.57 7.50 6.99
C PHE A 378 7.43 9.00 6.72
N ARG A 379 6.49 9.70 7.36
CA ARG A 379 6.37 11.16 7.21
C ARG A 379 7.65 11.89 7.62
N TYR A 380 8.28 11.45 8.70
CA TYR A 380 9.57 12.03 9.12
C TYR A 380 10.69 11.73 8.12
N SER A 381 10.76 10.52 7.55
CA SER A 381 11.76 10.16 6.54
C SER A 381 11.65 11.00 5.25
N THR A 382 10.48 11.58 4.99
CA THR A 382 10.22 12.46 3.83
C THR A 382 10.27 13.96 4.16
N LEU A 383 10.66 14.33 5.39
CA LEU A 383 10.68 15.73 5.83
C LEU A 383 11.66 16.60 5.02
N ASP A 384 12.82 16.06 4.63
CA ASP A 384 13.77 16.79 3.80
C ASP A 384 13.22 17.03 2.38
N ALA A 385 12.51 16.07 1.81
CA ALA A 385 11.80 16.26 0.55
C ALA A 385 10.71 17.34 0.67
N ALA A 386 10.01 17.41 1.80
CA ALA A 386 9.02 18.44 2.07
C ALA A 386 9.67 19.84 2.22
N ARG A 387 10.87 19.94 2.79
CA ARG A 387 11.67 21.19 2.82
C ARG A 387 12.05 21.65 1.42
N GLU A 388 12.48 20.71 0.58
CA GLU A 388 12.80 21.02 -0.83
C GLU A 388 11.55 21.43 -1.62
N ASN A 389 10.43 20.75 -1.40
CA ASN A 389 9.15 21.10 -2.02
C ASN A 389 8.70 22.52 -1.66
N ALA A 390 8.84 22.93 -0.39
CA ALA A 390 8.57 24.31 0.03
C ALA A 390 9.41 25.33 -0.77
N LYS A 391 10.72 25.08 -0.93
CA LYS A 391 11.61 25.94 -1.72
C LYS A 391 11.24 25.98 -3.21
N LEU A 392 10.87 24.82 -3.80
CA LEU A 392 10.47 24.74 -5.21
C LEU A 392 9.24 25.60 -5.51
N VAL A 393 8.29 25.71 -4.59
CA VAL A 393 7.12 26.57 -4.76
C VAL A 393 7.33 28.01 -4.28
N GLY A 394 8.54 28.38 -3.85
CA GLY A 394 8.96 29.75 -3.57
C GLY A 394 9.00 30.15 -2.10
N HIS A 395 8.77 29.23 -1.16
CA HIS A 395 8.87 29.49 0.27
C HIS A 395 10.31 29.59 0.75
N GLN A 396 10.56 30.47 1.71
CA GLN A 396 11.91 30.72 2.23
C GLN A 396 12.27 29.77 3.38
N ARG A 397 11.27 29.20 4.08
CA ARG A 397 11.47 28.32 5.24
C ARG A 397 10.30 27.34 5.41
N GLY A 398 10.55 26.29 6.17
CA GLY A 398 9.55 25.29 6.53
C GLY A 398 9.50 24.10 5.59
N ALA A 399 8.51 23.25 5.81
CA ALA A 399 8.30 22.01 5.07
C ALA A 399 6.87 21.96 4.53
N LEU A 400 6.73 21.77 3.21
CA LEU A 400 5.46 21.58 2.51
C LEU A 400 5.35 20.12 2.07
N PHE A 401 4.58 19.33 2.79
CA PHE A 401 4.34 17.96 2.41
C PHE A 401 3.51 17.87 1.13
N PRO A 402 3.82 16.91 0.24
CA PRO A 402 3.16 16.80 -1.05
C PRO A 402 1.70 16.33 -0.91
N TRP A 403 0.87 16.71 -1.89
CA TRP A 403 -0.49 16.19 -1.98
C TRP A 403 -0.51 14.68 -2.21
N ARG A 404 0.34 14.18 -3.12
CA ARG A 404 0.52 12.76 -3.36
C ARG A 404 1.97 12.39 -3.67
N THR A 405 2.43 11.27 -3.15
CA THR A 405 3.82 10.83 -3.25
C THR A 405 3.97 9.35 -2.99
N ILE A 406 5.10 8.76 -3.38
CA ILE A 406 5.59 7.47 -2.87
C ILE A 406 6.81 7.68 -1.99
N HIS A 407 7.75 8.55 -2.39
CA HIS A 407 9.05 8.73 -1.72
C HIS A 407 9.30 10.17 -1.24
N GLY A 408 8.26 10.99 -1.17
CA GLY A 408 8.33 12.35 -0.61
C GLY A 408 8.29 13.48 -1.62
N LYS A 409 8.48 13.22 -2.92
CA LYS A 409 8.34 14.23 -3.96
C LYS A 409 6.88 14.48 -4.30
N GLU A 410 6.53 15.73 -4.64
CA GLU A 410 5.20 16.03 -5.17
C GLU A 410 4.99 15.37 -6.54
N CYS A 411 3.89 14.64 -6.68
CA CYS A 411 3.54 13.94 -7.90
C CYS A 411 2.23 14.45 -8.54
N SER A 412 1.71 15.60 -8.07
CA SER A 412 0.55 16.26 -8.67
C SER A 412 0.97 17.15 -9.84
N GLY A 413 0.37 16.93 -11.01
CA GLY A 413 0.56 17.77 -12.18
C GLY A 413 -0.34 19.01 -12.21
N TYR A 414 -1.22 19.19 -11.22
CA TYR A 414 -2.17 20.30 -11.20
C TYR A 414 -2.11 21.03 -9.87
N PHE A 415 -1.49 22.22 -9.89
CA PHE A 415 -1.22 23.03 -8.69
C PHE A 415 -2.49 23.37 -7.90
N PRO A 416 -3.58 23.91 -8.49
CA PRO A 416 -4.73 24.39 -7.71
C PRO A 416 -5.43 23.32 -6.88
N SER A 417 -5.64 22.11 -7.40
CA SER A 417 -6.31 21.03 -6.66
C SER A 417 -5.36 20.00 -6.05
N GLY A 418 -4.05 20.23 -6.15
CA GLY A 418 -3.02 19.37 -5.58
C GLY A 418 -2.11 20.14 -4.64
N THR A 419 -1.00 20.65 -5.13
CA THR A 419 0.06 21.30 -4.33
C THR A 419 -0.45 22.48 -3.47
N ALA A 420 -1.50 23.20 -3.92
CA ALA A 420 -2.11 24.29 -3.16
C ALA A 420 -2.91 23.82 -1.91
N GLN A 421 -3.01 22.54 -1.67
CA GLN A 421 -3.60 21.98 -0.45
C GLN A 421 -2.60 22.02 0.72
N TYR A 422 -2.29 23.21 1.20
CA TYR A 422 -1.34 23.44 2.30
C TYR A 422 -1.78 22.80 3.62
N HIS A 423 -3.09 22.57 3.80
CA HIS A 423 -3.65 21.94 5.00
C HIS A 423 -3.02 20.58 5.29
N ILE A 424 -2.55 19.84 4.25
CA ILE A 424 -1.89 18.54 4.41
C ILE A 424 -0.70 18.60 5.36
N THR A 425 0.06 19.69 5.30
CA THR A 425 1.15 19.95 6.26
C THR A 425 0.63 20.04 7.70
N GLY A 426 -0.54 20.69 7.89
CA GLY A 426 -1.22 20.76 9.19
C GLY A 426 -1.84 19.42 9.62
N ASP A 427 -2.31 18.62 8.67
CA ASP A 427 -2.88 17.30 8.92
C ASP A 427 -1.83 16.32 9.45
N ILE A 428 -0.63 16.36 8.89
CA ILE A 428 0.50 15.54 9.37
C ILE A 428 0.95 16.00 10.76
N ALA A 429 1.00 17.31 11.00
CA ALA A 429 1.27 17.85 12.33
C ALA A 429 0.19 17.42 13.35
N TYR A 430 -1.07 17.43 12.96
CA TYR A 430 -2.18 16.95 13.78
C TYR A 430 -2.04 15.46 14.10
N ALA A 431 -1.71 14.63 13.10
CA ALA A 431 -1.50 13.20 13.25
C ALA A 431 -0.37 12.89 14.26
N ALA A 432 0.77 13.59 14.14
CA ALA A 432 1.89 13.49 15.07
C ALA A 432 1.50 13.81 16.52
N VAL A 433 0.72 14.86 16.71
CA VAL A 433 0.20 15.25 18.02
C VAL A 433 -0.79 14.23 18.57
N LYS A 434 -1.71 13.75 17.75
CA LYS A 434 -2.72 12.75 18.18
C LYS A 434 -2.06 11.46 18.64
N TYR A 435 -1.05 11.00 17.91
CA TYR A 435 -0.26 9.84 18.33
C TYR A 435 0.40 10.07 19.69
N TYR A 436 1.10 11.21 19.85
CA TYR A 436 1.75 11.55 21.12
C TYR A 436 0.76 11.63 22.30
N LEU A 437 -0.39 12.27 22.09
CA LEU A 437 -1.41 12.42 23.14
C LEU A 437 -2.02 11.08 23.56
N ALA A 438 -2.19 10.17 22.62
CA ALA A 438 -2.80 8.87 22.89
C ALA A 438 -1.82 7.88 23.53
N THR A 439 -0.53 7.94 23.15
CA THR A 439 0.48 6.95 23.57
C THR A 439 1.39 7.44 24.68
N GLY A 440 1.57 8.74 24.82
CA GLY A 440 2.60 9.32 25.70
C GLY A 440 4.03 9.06 25.22
N ASP A 441 4.24 8.69 23.95
CA ASP A 441 5.55 8.36 23.36
C ASP A 441 6.44 9.59 23.26
N THR A 442 7.15 9.85 24.35
CA THR A 442 8.09 10.99 24.45
C THR A 442 9.32 10.78 23.58
N GLU A 443 9.72 9.54 23.33
CA GLU A 443 10.85 9.24 22.46
C GLU A 443 10.56 9.71 21.02
N TYR A 444 9.35 9.43 20.53
CA TYR A 444 8.88 9.94 19.24
C TYR A 444 8.90 11.46 19.19
N LEU A 445 8.34 12.11 20.23
CA LEU A 445 8.29 13.57 20.26
C LEU A 445 9.69 14.19 20.18
N ILE A 446 10.67 13.62 20.90
CA ILE A 446 12.06 14.09 20.93
C ILE A 446 12.78 13.86 19.60
N LYS A 447 12.66 12.67 19.02
CA LYS A 447 13.47 12.27 17.86
C LYS A 447 12.91 12.75 16.53
N GLU A 448 11.58 12.80 16.41
CA GLU A 448 10.90 13.04 15.11
C GLU A 448 9.79 14.08 15.20
N GLY A 449 8.85 13.90 16.14
CA GLY A 449 7.60 14.66 16.17
C GLY A 449 7.79 16.18 16.34
N ALA A 450 8.68 16.59 17.23
CA ALA A 450 8.92 18.02 17.46
C ALA A 450 9.56 18.70 16.23
N GLU A 451 10.43 18.02 15.52
CA GLU A 451 11.02 18.54 14.28
C GLU A 451 9.95 18.73 13.19
N ILE A 452 9.07 17.75 12.98
CA ILE A 452 7.92 17.91 12.08
C ILE A 452 7.09 19.14 12.47
N LEU A 453 6.74 19.27 13.76
CA LEU A 453 5.90 20.38 14.25
C LEU A 453 6.54 21.75 14.03
N ILE A 454 7.85 21.88 14.21
CA ILE A 454 8.58 23.14 14.03
C ILE A 454 8.71 23.50 12.55
N GLU A 455 9.09 22.55 11.69
CA GLU A 455 9.27 22.79 10.28
C GLU A 455 7.95 23.12 9.58
N THR A 456 6.88 22.46 9.98
CA THR A 456 5.54 22.80 9.47
C THR A 456 5.02 24.13 10.01
N ALA A 457 5.34 24.50 11.25
CA ALA A 457 5.03 25.82 11.81
C ALA A 457 5.78 26.95 11.10
N ARG A 458 7.03 26.71 10.68
CA ARG A 458 7.82 27.64 9.87
C ARG A 458 7.14 27.96 8.55
N LEU A 459 6.58 26.94 7.90
CA LEU A 459 5.83 27.12 6.64
C LEU A 459 4.63 28.03 6.86
N TRP A 460 3.84 27.83 7.92
CA TRP A 460 2.67 28.68 8.18
C TRP A 460 3.03 30.15 8.36
N CYS A 461 4.15 30.44 9.02
CA CYS A 461 4.62 31.81 9.16
C CYS A 461 5.17 32.43 7.85
N ASP A 462 5.55 31.60 6.88
CA ASP A 462 6.01 32.06 5.55
C ASP A 462 4.83 32.27 4.58
N VAL A 463 3.82 31.39 4.62
CA VAL A 463 2.61 31.45 3.80
C VAL A 463 1.64 32.55 4.28
N GLY A 464 1.53 32.74 5.60
CA GLY A 464 0.59 33.66 6.19
C GLY A 464 1.02 35.12 6.14
N ASN A 465 0.05 35.99 6.23
CA ASN A 465 0.26 37.44 6.24
C ASN A 465 -0.55 38.15 7.33
N TRP A 466 -0.03 39.29 7.78
CA TRP A 466 -0.69 40.12 8.77
C TRP A 466 -1.55 41.19 8.10
N TYR A 467 -2.84 41.22 8.45
CA TYR A 467 -3.75 42.24 8.00
C TYR A 467 -4.75 42.63 9.11
N ASP A 468 -4.85 43.91 9.41
CA ASP A 468 -5.76 44.46 10.45
C ASP A 468 -5.65 43.72 11.81
N GLY A 469 -4.43 43.45 12.25
CA GLY A 469 -4.12 42.76 13.50
C GLY A 469 -4.45 41.25 13.52
N LYS A 470 -4.86 40.68 12.41
CA LYS A 470 -5.14 39.26 12.23
C LYS A 470 -4.06 38.60 11.39
N PHE A 471 -3.79 37.33 11.67
CA PHE A 471 -2.95 36.48 10.84
C PHE A 471 -3.83 35.68 9.89
N MET A 472 -3.62 35.80 8.60
CA MET A 472 -4.47 35.27 7.53
C MET A 472 -3.67 34.40 6.59
N ILE A 473 -4.31 33.36 6.01
CA ILE A 473 -3.72 32.47 5.00
C ILE A 473 -4.58 32.59 3.73
N ASN A 474 -3.94 32.98 2.64
CA ASN A 474 -4.59 33.26 1.36
C ASN A 474 -4.11 32.30 0.27
N ASP A 475 -4.84 32.24 -0.84
CA ASP A 475 -4.49 31.52 -2.07
C ASP A 475 -4.23 30.02 -1.84
N VAL A 476 -5.07 29.37 -1.03
CA VAL A 476 -4.98 27.94 -0.70
C VAL A 476 -6.23 27.18 -1.15
N THR A 477 -6.07 25.89 -1.35
CA THR A 477 -7.17 24.96 -1.54
C THR A 477 -7.39 24.18 -0.24
N GLY A 478 -8.61 24.17 0.27
CA GLY A 478 -8.99 23.41 1.45
C GLY A 478 -9.28 21.94 1.12
N PRO A 479 -9.83 21.18 2.07
CA PRO A 479 -10.16 19.76 1.89
C PRO A 479 -11.30 19.52 0.87
N ASP A 480 -12.05 20.54 0.51
CA ASP A 480 -13.00 20.54 -0.60
C ASP A 480 -12.28 21.01 -1.88
N GLU A 481 -11.90 20.07 -2.72
CA GLU A 481 -11.12 20.32 -3.95
C GLU A 481 -11.90 21.05 -5.05
N TYR A 482 -13.23 21.17 -4.93
CA TYR A 482 -14.06 21.93 -5.87
C TYR A 482 -13.93 23.44 -5.69
N THR A 483 -13.46 23.88 -4.51
CA THR A 483 -13.28 25.30 -4.16
C THR A 483 -11.78 25.58 -4.03
N CYS A 484 -11.14 25.84 -5.17
CA CYS A 484 -9.70 26.03 -5.28
C CYS A 484 -9.30 27.50 -5.13
N ILE A 485 -8.10 27.74 -4.58
CA ILE A 485 -7.44 29.05 -4.49
C ILE A 485 -8.35 30.08 -3.84
N VAL A 486 -8.62 29.87 -2.57
CA VAL A 486 -9.46 30.73 -1.74
C VAL A 486 -8.67 31.33 -0.59
N ASN A 487 -9.21 32.40 0.00
CA ASN A 487 -8.64 33.07 1.15
C ASN A 487 -9.31 32.60 2.44
N ASN A 488 -8.50 32.45 3.47
CA ASN A 488 -8.97 32.13 4.83
C ASN A 488 -9.86 30.88 4.87
N ASN A 489 -9.43 29.80 4.19
CA ASN A 489 -10.10 28.52 4.34
C ASN A 489 -10.09 28.10 5.82
N TYR A 490 -11.29 27.89 6.40
CA TYR A 490 -11.45 27.65 7.82
C TYR A 490 -10.66 26.44 8.30
N TYR A 491 -10.71 25.33 7.56
CA TYR A 491 -10.01 24.11 7.91
C TYR A 491 -8.48 24.33 7.90
N THR A 492 -7.97 24.94 6.84
CA THR A 492 -6.54 25.27 6.72
C THR A 492 -6.07 26.17 7.86
N ASN A 493 -6.82 27.25 8.16
CA ASN A 493 -6.48 28.18 9.24
C ASN A 493 -6.56 27.51 10.62
N ALA A 494 -7.52 26.60 10.84
CA ALA A 494 -7.66 25.85 12.08
C ALA A 494 -6.49 24.87 12.27
N CYS A 495 -6.09 24.14 11.22
CA CYS A 495 -4.91 23.27 11.22
C CYS A 495 -3.61 24.05 11.49
N ALA A 496 -3.43 25.17 10.81
CA ALA A 496 -2.28 26.05 11.02
C ALA A 496 -2.21 26.56 12.47
N LYS A 497 -3.34 27.07 13.02
CA LYS A 497 -3.42 27.49 14.42
C LYS A 497 -3.07 26.37 15.39
N TYR A 498 -3.57 25.16 15.13
CA TYR A 498 -3.30 23.99 15.95
C TYR A 498 -1.81 23.62 15.92
N ASN A 499 -1.23 23.57 14.72
CA ASN A 499 0.19 23.23 14.53
C ASN A 499 1.12 24.28 15.20
N LEU A 500 0.90 25.58 14.97
CA LEU A 500 1.67 26.67 15.58
C LEU A 500 1.67 26.58 17.10
N ASN A 501 0.51 26.39 17.73
CA ASN A 501 0.39 26.18 19.17
C ASN A 501 1.16 24.93 19.65
N TRP A 502 1.11 23.84 18.90
CA TRP A 502 1.78 22.60 19.28
C TRP A 502 3.29 22.64 19.05
N ALA A 503 3.80 23.40 18.09
CA ALA A 503 5.23 23.66 17.95
C ALA A 503 5.80 24.32 19.22
N VAL A 504 5.11 25.35 19.75
CA VAL A 504 5.48 26.01 21.01
C VAL A 504 5.34 25.06 22.20
N LYS A 505 4.26 24.30 22.28
CA LYS A 505 4.05 23.32 23.37
C LYS A 505 5.11 22.22 23.35
N ALA A 506 5.44 21.67 22.17
CA ALA A 506 6.47 20.65 22.02
C ALA A 506 7.83 21.18 22.47
N ALA A 507 8.25 22.38 22.04
CA ALA A 507 9.46 23.03 22.52
C ALA A 507 9.50 23.14 24.04
N ASN A 508 8.39 23.54 24.67
CA ASN A 508 8.28 23.65 26.13
C ASN A 508 8.30 22.30 26.85
N ILE A 509 7.75 21.24 26.24
CA ILE A 509 7.86 19.87 26.75
C ILE A 509 9.32 19.41 26.70
N LEU A 510 10.00 19.61 25.57
CA LEU A 510 11.41 19.24 25.38
C LEU A 510 12.33 20.01 26.36
N ARG A 511 12.04 21.29 26.67
CA ARG A 511 12.78 22.06 27.70
C ARG A 511 12.69 21.40 29.08
N LYS A 512 11.51 20.92 29.45
CA LYS A 512 11.31 20.22 30.74
C LYS A 512 12.03 18.88 30.80
N MET A 513 12.34 18.30 29.65
CA MET A 513 13.01 17.00 29.50
C MET A 513 14.51 17.13 29.19
N ASP A 514 15.06 18.36 29.21
CA ASP A 514 16.44 18.68 28.84
C ASP A 514 16.85 18.23 27.41
N ALA A 515 15.87 18.13 26.52
CA ALA A 515 16.05 17.69 25.12
C ALA A 515 15.95 18.84 24.09
N PHE A 516 15.55 20.03 24.53
CA PHE A 516 15.31 21.17 23.63
C PHE A 516 16.58 21.68 22.94
N HIS A 517 17.70 21.77 23.65
CA HIS A 517 18.94 22.34 23.09
C HIS A 517 19.43 21.57 21.87
N ALA A 518 19.40 20.24 21.90
CA ALA A 518 19.82 19.42 20.77
C ALA A 518 18.98 19.68 19.51
N LEU A 519 17.66 19.83 19.67
CA LEU A 519 16.77 20.16 18.57
C LEU A 519 16.97 21.61 18.09
N ALA A 520 17.11 22.55 19.02
CA ALA A 520 17.34 23.95 18.71
C ALA A 520 18.65 24.16 17.92
N ASP A 521 19.72 23.49 18.31
CA ASP A 521 20.99 23.51 17.60
C ASP A 521 20.86 22.90 16.18
N LYS A 522 20.20 21.74 16.07
CA LYS A 522 19.94 21.06 14.78
C LYS A 522 19.19 21.96 13.81
N LEU A 523 18.19 22.68 14.28
CA LEU A 523 17.28 23.48 13.44
C LEU A 523 17.68 24.97 13.40
N ALA A 524 18.74 25.39 14.10
CA ALA A 524 19.06 26.79 14.33
C ALA A 524 17.82 27.59 14.85
N LEU A 525 17.02 26.94 15.68
CA LEU A 525 15.77 27.48 16.22
C LEU A 525 16.06 28.49 17.33
N ARG A 526 15.42 29.65 17.26
CA ARG A 526 15.57 30.74 18.25
C ARG A 526 14.24 30.95 19.01
N ASP A 527 14.33 31.50 20.21
CA ASP A 527 13.16 31.79 21.02
C ASP A 527 12.23 32.82 20.37
N GLU A 528 12.77 33.79 19.65
CA GLU A 528 11.97 34.77 18.90
C GLU A 528 11.08 34.13 17.84
N GLU A 529 11.51 32.99 17.29
CA GLU A 529 10.75 32.23 16.31
C GLU A 529 9.56 31.50 16.99
N LEU A 530 9.75 30.98 18.19
CA LEU A 530 8.66 30.42 18.99
C LEU A 530 7.65 31.50 19.39
N ASP A 531 8.11 32.72 19.69
CA ASP A 531 7.24 33.88 19.95
C ASP A 531 6.47 34.29 18.69
N GLU A 532 7.08 34.20 17.50
CA GLU A 532 6.42 34.40 16.22
C GLU A 532 5.29 33.38 16.01
N PHE A 533 5.55 32.08 16.26
CA PHE A 533 4.55 31.03 16.16
C PHE A 533 3.36 31.29 17.11
N GLN A 534 3.62 31.66 18.36
CA GLN A 534 2.56 31.93 19.31
C GLN A 534 1.72 33.14 18.91
N ARG A 535 2.35 34.24 18.49
CA ARG A 535 1.64 35.44 18.01
C ARG A 535 0.75 35.17 16.81
N ALA A 536 1.28 34.39 15.82
CA ALA A 536 0.50 34.00 14.64
C ALA A 536 -0.68 33.10 15.02
N ALA A 537 -0.48 32.15 15.92
CA ALA A 537 -1.55 31.30 16.44
C ALA A 537 -2.65 32.08 17.16
N ASP A 538 -2.27 33.03 18.02
CA ASP A 538 -3.23 33.83 18.81
C ASP A 538 -4.07 34.74 17.92
N ALA A 539 -3.45 35.31 16.89
CA ALA A 539 -4.09 36.23 15.94
C ALA A 539 -4.73 35.53 14.74
N MET A 540 -4.63 34.19 14.62
CA MET A 540 -5.15 33.44 13.47
C MET A 540 -6.63 33.75 13.20
N TYR A 541 -6.92 34.21 12.01
CA TYR A 541 -8.26 34.51 11.57
C TYR A 541 -9.05 33.23 11.28
N LEU A 542 -10.12 33.03 12.02
CA LEU A 542 -11.09 31.97 11.81
C LEU A 542 -12.43 32.62 11.41
N PRO A 543 -12.85 32.50 10.15
CA PRO A 543 -14.09 33.15 9.68
C PRO A 543 -15.32 32.69 10.48
N TYR A 544 -16.14 33.64 10.92
CA TYR A 544 -17.38 33.38 11.61
C TYR A 544 -18.49 34.35 11.14
N ASN A 545 -19.67 33.83 10.83
CA ASN A 545 -20.80 34.59 10.43
C ASN A 545 -21.84 34.68 11.58
N GLU A 546 -21.89 35.81 12.26
CA GLU A 546 -22.77 36.02 13.44
C GLU A 546 -24.27 35.88 13.10
N LYS A 547 -24.71 36.30 11.88
CA LYS A 547 -26.11 36.22 11.48
C LYS A 547 -26.59 34.80 11.29
N LEU A 548 -25.71 33.91 10.88
CA LEU A 548 -26.02 32.53 10.56
C LEU A 548 -25.58 31.57 11.68
N GLY A 549 -24.74 32.03 12.61
CA GLY A 549 -24.16 31.19 13.67
C GLY A 549 -23.25 30.06 13.15
N ILE A 550 -22.57 30.30 12.03
CA ILE A 550 -21.71 29.28 11.39
C ILE A 550 -20.31 29.82 11.10
N ASN A 551 -19.36 28.91 10.96
CA ASN A 551 -18.06 29.19 10.38
C ASN A 551 -18.13 28.97 8.86
N PRO A 552 -18.03 30.03 8.03
CA PRO A 552 -17.93 29.90 6.58
C PRO A 552 -16.70 29.06 6.21
N GLN A 553 -16.80 28.32 5.10
CA GLN A 553 -15.69 27.50 4.61
C GLN A 553 -14.47 28.36 4.23
N ASP A 554 -14.70 29.55 3.69
CA ASP A 554 -13.71 30.53 3.27
C ASP A 554 -14.37 31.92 3.10
N ASP A 555 -13.59 32.95 2.74
CA ASP A 555 -14.07 34.32 2.55
C ASP A 555 -15.08 34.48 1.39
N SER A 556 -15.05 33.57 0.42
CA SER A 556 -15.97 33.59 -0.73
C SER A 556 -17.25 32.79 -0.48
N PHE A 557 -17.35 32.08 0.66
CA PHE A 557 -18.49 31.26 0.99
C PHE A 557 -19.78 32.10 1.05
N ARG A 558 -20.68 31.76 0.16
CA ARG A 558 -22.03 32.34 0.15
C ARG A 558 -23.03 31.21 0.31
N ILE A 559 -23.98 31.35 1.24
CA ILE A 559 -25.16 30.50 1.22
C ILE A 559 -25.91 30.85 -0.07
N ARG A 560 -25.56 30.18 -1.14
CA ARG A 560 -26.41 30.12 -2.30
C ARG A 560 -27.63 29.31 -1.89
N ARG A 561 -28.83 29.81 -2.17
CA ARG A 561 -30.01 28.97 -2.47
C ARG A 561 -29.69 28.20 -3.77
N ALA A 562 -28.53 27.63 -3.84
CA ALA A 562 -28.16 26.73 -4.89
C ALA A 562 -29.03 25.52 -4.66
N SER A 563 -30.00 25.52 -5.40
CA SER A 563 -30.64 24.33 -5.83
C SER A 563 -29.57 23.25 -6.06
N CYS A 564 -29.57 22.21 -5.22
CA CYS A 564 -29.01 20.92 -5.58
C CYS A 564 -29.59 20.42 -6.91
N ARG A 565 -30.52 21.15 -7.53
CA ARG A 565 -31.17 20.86 -8.81
C ARG A 565 -30.31 21.16 -10.04
N GLU A 566 -29.26 21.95 -9.91
CA GLU A 566 -28.38 22.28 -11.06
C GLU A 566 -27.14 21.39 -11.18
N ARG A 567 -26.94 20.43 -10.26
CA ARG A 567 -25.78 19.51 -10.25
C ARG A 567 -26.13 18.02 -10.31
N VAL A 568 -27.35 17.68 -10.64
CA VAL A 568 -27.79 16.31 -10.89
C VAL A 568 -27.96 16.08 -12.38
#